data_3e037c02f94cb91d825d6edc4429413d
#
_entry.id   3e037c02f94cb91d825d6edc4429413d
#
_cell.length_a   1.000
_cell.length_b   1.000
_cell.length_c   1.000
_cell.angle_alpha   90.00
_cell.angle_beta   90.00
_cell.angle_gamma   90.00
#
_symmetry.space_group_name_H-M   'P 1'
#
loop_
_entity.id
_entity.type
_entity.pdbx_description
1 polymer ?
#
loop_
_entity_poly.entity_id
_entity_poly.type
_entity_poly.pdbx_seq_one_letter_code
_entity_poly.pdbx_strand_id
1 'polypeptide(L)'
;MSYHFFAMFLGFVLDLLFGDPHWLPHPIRLIGNLIASLEKLNKKELSDTRKFLRGFAMVVVVIAWTTGVTAVILEGAYWLHPAIGCAVEAIMTYQILATKCLKVESMKVCEQLQKQDLPAARKAVSMIVGRDTEQLDETGVAKAAIETVAENASDGVIAPMIYLAVGGPVLGFAYKAVNTMDSMVGYKNEKNLYFGRFAAKLDDVVNFIPSRVAALLMIVASFLPGKRFSGTGAWKIWRRDSRKHASPNSAQTESACAGSLGIQLAGDASYFGKTVKKPTIGDALRPVKPEDIRCANVLLYRMAFLGMAVCLSLLYFL
;
A
#
# COMPACT_ATOMS: atom_id res chain seq x y z
N MET A 1 29.12 -3.90 -9.03
CA MET A 1 27.84 -3.52 -8.43
C MET A 1 27.35 -2.25 -9.11
N SER A 2 26.11 -2.23 -9.56
CA SER A 2 25.53 -1.07 -10.24
C SER A 2 25.19 0.05 -9.25
N TYR A 3 25.20 1.29 -9.70
CA TYR A 3 24.73 2.44 -8.91
C TYR A 3 23.29 2.22 -8.43
N HIS A 4 22.47 1.58 -9.25
CA HIS A 4 21.09 1.21 -8.92
C HIS A 4 20.98 0.33 -7.67
N PHE A 5 21.85 -0.66 -7.50
CA PHE A 5 21.92 -1.51 -6.29
C PHE A 5 22.14 -0.65 -5.03
N PHE A 6 23.11 0.28 -5.07
CA PHE A 6 23.39 1.16 -3.93
C PHE A 6 22.26 2.15 -3.67
N ALA A 7 21.68 2.72 -4.72
CA ALA A 7 20.56 3.64 -4.61
C ALA A 7 19.34 2.97 -3.97
N MET A 8 19.02 1.74 -4.38
CA MET A 8 17.91 0.97 -3.81
C MET A 8 18.15 0.64 -2.33
N PHE A 9 19.34 0.20 -1.97
CA PHE A 9 19.69 -0.06 -0.56
C PHE A 9 19.63 1.21 0.29
N LEU A 10 20.26 2.30 -0.17
CA LEU A 10 20.26 3.58 0.55
C LEU A 10 18.84 4.14 0.68
N GLY A 11 18.03 4.10 -0.37
CA GLY A 11 16.64 4.56 -0.33
C GLY A 11 15.79 3.78 0.69
N PHE A 12 15.97 2.48 0.78
CA PHE A 12 15.32 1.67 1.82
C PHE A 12 15.77 2.06 3.24
N VAL A 13 17.07 2.25 3.44
CA VAL A 13 17.60 2.71 4.74
C VAL A 13 17.02 4.09 5.10
N LEU A 14 16.93 5.01 4.14
CA LEU A 14 16.31 6.33 4.34
C LEU A 14 14.83 6.22 4.72
N ASP A 15 14.04 5.35 4.07
CA ASP A 15 12.64 5.08 4.46
C ASP A 15 12.56 4.60 5.91
N LEU A 16 13.39 3.64 6.31
CA LEU A 16 13.40 3.13 7.68
C LEU A 16 13.81 4.18 8.71
N LEU A 17 14.69 5.13 8.35
CA LEU A 17 15.17 6.18 9.26
C LEU A 17 14.23 7.37 9.35
N PHE A 18 13.70 7.85 8.23
CA PHE A 18 12.95 9.12 8.18
C PHE A 18 11.44 8.93 8.02
N GLY A 19 10.97 7.94 7.23
CA GLY A 19 9.55 7.83 6.84
C GLY A 19 9.13 9.07 6.03
N ASP A 20 7.86 9.46 6.11
CA ASP A 20 7.30 10.59 5.34
C ASP A 20 6.97 11.78 6.27
N PRO A 21 7.95 12.60 6.65
CA PRO A 21 7.69 13.75 7.50
C PRO A 21 6.83 14.78 6.74
N HIS A 22 5.80 15.32 7.41
CA HIS A 22 4.81 16.20 6.78
C HIS A 22 5.38 17.48 6.16
N TRP A 23 6.54 17.96 6.65
CA TRP A 23 7.21 19.16 6.16
C TRP A 23 7.96 18.92 4.84
N LEU A 24 8.29 17.69 4.50
CA LEU A 24 9.01 17.37 3.28
C LEU A 24 8.06 17.37 2.07
N PRO A 25 8.39 18.10 0.99
CA PRO A 25 7.66 17.98 -0.26
C PRO A 25 7.67 16.53 -0.76
N HIS A 26 6.48 15.96 -1.01
CA HIS A 26 6.36 14.55 -1.40
C HIS A 26 5.78 14.45 -2.81
N PRO A 27 6.43 13.74 -3.75
CA PRO A 27 5.97 13.61 -5.14
C PRO A 27 4.54 13.06 -5.26
N ILE A 28 4.13 12.18 -4.36
CA ILE A 28 2.76 11.64 -4.34
C ILE A 28 1.70 12.74 -4.18
N ARG A 29 2.01 13.84 -3.46
CA ARG A 29 1.08 14.97 -3.34
C ARG A 29 0.93 15.71 -4.67
N LEU A 30 2.02 15.82 -5.45
CA LEU A 30 1.96 16.42 -6.79
C LEU A 30 1.14 15.55 -7.74
N ILE A 31 1.34 14.24 -7.71
CA ILE A 31 0.54 13.25 -8.45
C ILE A 31 -0.93 13.37 -8.04
N GLY A 32 -1.23 13.39 -6.73
CA GLY A 32 -2.59 13.57 -6.21
C GLY A 32 -3.25 14.87 -6.65
N ASN A 33 -2.51 15.99 -6.66
CA ASN A 33 -3.01 17.28 -7.15
C ASN A 33 -3.34 17.24 -8.66
N LEU A 34 -2.50 16.57 -9.45
CA LEU A 34 -2.76 16.36 -10.88
C LEU A 34 -4.04 15.52 -11.08
N ILE A 35 -4.18 14.41 -10.35
CA ILE A 35 -5.39 13.56 -10.39
C ILE A 35 -6.63 14.38 -10.02
N ALA A 36 -6.58 15.13 -8.91
CA ALA A 36 -7.71 15.95 -8.45
C ALA A 36 -8.07 17.04 -9.46
N SER A 37 -7.09 17.59 -10.17
CA SER A 37 -7.34 18.59 -11.23
C SER A 37 -8.02 17.97 -12.44
N LEU A 38 -7.60 16.77 -12.85
CA LEU A 38 -8.20 16.05 -13.97
C LEU A 38 -9.58 15.46 -13.60
N GLU A 39 -9.79 15.08 -12.34
CA GLU A 39 -11.10 14.61 -11.84
C GLU A 39 -12.19 15.68 -11.96
N LYS A 40 -11.85 16.98 -11.89
CA LYS A 40 -12.79 18.09 -12.13
C LYS A 40 -13.43 18.06 -13.53
N LEU A 41 -12.79 17.38 -14.48
CA LEU A 41 -13.34 17.17 -15.82
C LEU A 41 -14.46 16.12 -15.85
N ASN A 42 -14.64 15.33 -14.78
CA ASN A 42 -15.70 14.34 -14.64
C ASN A 42 -17.01 15.01 -14.22
N LYS A 43 -17.74 15.57 -15.20
CA LYS A 43 -19.04 16.24 -14.98
C LYS A 43 -20.18 15.22 -14.90
N LYS A 44 -21.20 15.51 -14.06
CA LYS A 44 -22.37 14.61 -13.86
C LYS A 44 -23.16 14.37 -15.12
N GLU A 45 -23.29 15.38 -15.99
CA GLU A 45 -24.11 15.38 -17.21
C GLU A 45 -23.51 14.52 -18.34
N LEU A 46 -22.30 14.02 -18.19
CA LEU A 46 -21.66 13.19 -19.20
C LEU A 46 -22.25 11.77 -19.23
N SER A 47 -22.35 11.21 -20.43
CA SER A 47 -22.69 9.80 -20.59
C SER A 47 -21.60 8.91 -19.99
N ASP A 48 -21.96 7.69 -19.61
CA ASP A 48 -21.06 6.72 -18.96
C ASP A 48 -19.82 6.43 -19.81
N THR A 49 -19.99 6.32 -21.14
CA THR A 49 -18.89 6.15 -22.09
C THR A 49 -17.93 7.34 -22.07
N ARG A 50 -18.45 8.57 -22.03
CA ARG A 50 -17.60 9.77 -21.97
C ARG A 50 -16.88 9.88 -20.64
N LYS A 51 -17.51 9.50 -19.53
CA LYS A 51 -16.85 9.40 -18.20
C LYS A 51 -15.70 8.40 -18.24
N PHE A 52 -15.94 7.20 -18.80
CA PHE A 52 -14.91 6.18 -18.95
C PHE A 52 -13.73 6.65 -19.80
N LEU A 53 -13.97 7.24 -20.97
CA LEU A 53 -12.93 7.76 -21.87
C LEU A 53 -12.08 8.86 -21.18
N ARG A 54 -12.73 9.76 -20.43
CA ARG A 54 -12.00 10.78 -19.65
C ARG A 54 -11.17 10.17 -18.53
N GLY A 55 -11.69 9.14 -17.84
CA GLY A 55 -10.93 8.37 -16.85
C GLY A 55 -9.72 7.66 -17.47
N PHE A 56 -9.90 7.05 -18.63
CA PHE A 56 -8.78 6.45 -19.38
C PHE A 56 -7.73 7.51 -19.76
N ALA A 57 -8.16 8.65 -20.32
CA ALA A 57 -7.26 9.75 -20.68
C ALA A 57 -6.51 10.29 -19.44
N MET A 58 -7.21 10.43 -18.31
CA MET A 58 -6.57 10.80 -17.03
C MET A 58 -5.44 9.82 -16.68
N VAL A 59 -5.69 8.51 -16.72
CA VAL A 59 -4.67 7.49 -16.41
C VAL A 59 -3.46 7.63 -17.31
N VAL A 60 -3.67 7.78 -18.63
CA VAL A 60 -2.57 7.95 -19.60
C VAL A 60 -1.77 9.22 -19.28
N VAL A 61 -2.44 10.35 -19.05
CA VAL A 61 -1.78 11.64 -18.76
C VAL A 61 -0.99 11.56 -17.46
N VAL A 62 -1.57 11.01 -16.38
CA VAL A 62 -0.90 10.92 -15.08
C VAL A 62 0.32 10.03 -15.16
N ILE A 63 0.23 8.86 -15.80
CA ILE A 63 1.38 7.94 -15.95
C ILE A 63 2.46 8.60 -16.83
N ALA A 64 2.10 9.15 -17.99
CA ALA A 64 3.05 9.76 -18.92
C ALA A 64 3.78 10.95 -18.27
N TRP A 65 3.04 11.81 -17.55
CA TRP A 65 3.62 12.94 -16.84
C TRP A 65 4.56 12.47 -15.72
N THR A 66 4.12 11.51 -14.90
CA THR A 66 4.91 11.01 -13.77
C THR A 66 6.19 10.33 -14.25
N THR A 67 6.09 9.42 -15.23
CA THR A 67 7.25 8.72 -15.78
C THR A 67 8.19 9.66 -16.51
N GLY A 68 7.65 10.59 -17.32
CA GLY A 68 8.44 11.57 -18.08
C GLY A 68 9.24 12.49 -17.17
N VAL A 69 8.59 13.09 -16.15
CA VAL A 69 9.28 13.96 -15.18
C VAL A 69 10.34 13.18 -14.40
N THR A 70 10.01 11.97 -13.95
CA THR A 70 10.96 11.13 -13.20
C THR A 70 12.18 10.78 -14.07
N ALA A 71 11.95 10.36 -15.32
CA ALA A 71 13.03 10.01 -16.25
C ALA A 71 13.96 11.21 -16.52
N VAL A 72 13.39 12.37 -16.84
CA VAL A 72 14.17 13.60 -17.11
C VAL A 72 15.04 13.99 -15.91
N ILE A 73 14.48 13.95 -14.68
CA ILE A 73 15.25 14.30 -13.48
C ILE A 73 16.36 13.27 -13.24
N LEU A 74 16.06 11.99 -13.36
CA LEU A 74 17.01 10.90 -13.08
C LEU A 74 18.13 10.87 -14.13
N GLU A 75 17.80 10.91 -15.42
CA GLU A 75 18.76 10.93 -16.51
C GLU A 75 19.64 12.19 -16.45
N GLY A 76 19.03 13.35 -16.20
CA GLY A 76 19.77 14.60 -16.02
C GLY A 76 20.76 14.52 -14.84
N ALA A 77 20.36 13.91 -13.72
CA ALA A 77 21.25 13.73 -12.58
C ALA A 77 22.42 12.77 -12.89
N TYR A 78 22.18 11.67 -13.59
CA TYR A 78 23.22 10.74 -14.02
C TYR A 78 24.13 11.36 -15.09
N TRP A 79 23.58 12.19 -15.98
CA TRP A 79 24.38 12.92 -16.98
C TRP A 79 25.35 13.93 -16.34
N LEU A 80 24.95 14.58 -15.25
CA LEU A 80 25.82 15.48 -14.50
C LEU A 80 26.97 14.72 -13.84
N HIS A 81 26.68 13.67 -13.08
CA HIS A 81 27.67 12.81 -12.44
C HIS A 81 27.02 11.53 -11.89
N PRO A 82 27.63 10.34 -12.05
CA PRO A 82 27.07 9.09 -11.54
C PRO A 82 26.72 9.08 -10.05
N ALA A 83 27.52 9.73 -9.20
CA ALA A 83 27.23 9.84 -7.77
C ALA A 83 26.01 10.72 -7.47
N ILE A 84 25.79 11.78 -8.27
CA ILE A 84 24.60 12.64 -8.17
C ILE A 84 23.38 11.82 -8.60
N GLY A 85 23.48 11.08 -9.71
CA GLY A 85 22.44 10.17 -10.17
C GLY A 85 22.04 9.16 -9.09
N CYS A 86 23.02 8.50 -8.48
CA CYS A 86 22.79 7.53 -7.40
C CYS A 86 22.13 8.19 -6.18
N ALA A 87 22.53 9.39 -5.79
CA ALA A 87 21.91 10.10 -4.66
C ALA A 87 20.47 10.51 -4.96
N VAL A 88 20.17 11.01 -6.15
CA VAL A 88 18.81 11.36 -6.59
C VAL A 88 17.95 10.09 -6.67
N GLU A 89 18.46 9.01 -7.22
CA GLU A 89 17.78 7.72 -7.28
C GLU A 89 17.47 7.16 -5.88
N ALA A 90 18.40 7.27 -4.94
CA ALA A 90 18.18 6.85 -3.56
C ALA A 90 17.08 7.69 -2.87
N ILE A 91 17.06 9.00 -3.10
CA ILE A 91 16.00 9.89 -2.57
C ILE A 91 14.64 9.53 -3.21
N MET A 92 14.59 9.30 -4.51
CA MET A 92 13.36 8.88 -5.19
C MET A 92 12.87 7.52 -4.68
N THR A 93 13.78 6.56 -4.50
CA THR A 93 13.47 5.24 -3.91
C THR A 93 12.88 5.38 -2.51
N TYR A 94 13.49 6.21 -1.67
CA TYR A 94 12.99 6.54 -0.35
C TYR A 94 11.56 7.08 -0.37
N GLN A 95 11.26 8.01 -1.27
CA GLN A 95 9.93 8.63 -1.39
C GLN A 95 8.87 7.70 -2.02
N ILE A 96 9.26 6.58 -2.60
CA ILE A 96 8.36 5.57 -3.17
C ILE A 96 7.94 4.57 -2.11
N LEU A 97 8.82 4.22 -1.16
CA LEU A 97 8.56 3.27 -0.09
C LEU A 97 7.81 3.93 1.08
N ALA A 98 7.01 3.14 1.79
CA ALA A 98 6.17 3.65 2.88
C ALA A 98 6.25 2.78 4.15
N THR A 99 7.38 2.09 4.38
CA THR A 99 7.50 1.12 5.49
C THR A 99 7.38 1.80 6.85
N LYS A 100 8.16 2.86 7.09
CA LYS A 100 8.11 3.57 8.37
C LYS A 100 6.84 4.40 8.52
N CYS A 101 6.40 5.06 7.44
CA CYS A 101 5.17 5.85 7.46
C CYS A 101 3.97 5.00 7.90
N LEU A 102 3.80 3.82 7.31
CA LEU A 102 2.72 2.89 7.64
C LEU A 102 2.77 2.45 9.11
N LYS A 103 3.98 2.13 9.63
CA LYS A 103 4.14 1.83 11.05
C LYS A 103 3.76 3.01 11.94
N VAL A 104 4.26 4.20 11.64
CA VAL A 104 4.02 5.39 12.47
C VAL A 104 2.53 5.70 12.54
N GLU A 105 1.85 5.72 11.40
CA GLU A 105 0.43 6.07 11.35
C GLU A 105 -0.45 4.99 12.01
N SER A 106 -0.20 3.72 11.77
CA SER A 106 -0.96 2.64 12.42
C SER A 106 -0.70 2.55 13.94
N MET A 107 0.52 2.87 14.40
CA MET A 107 0.84 2.89 15.83
C MET A 107 0.16 4.03 16.57
N LYS A 108 -0.17 5.17 15.93
CA LYS A 108 -1.04 6.20 16.54
C LYS A 108 -2.40 5.64 16.93
N VAL A 109 -2.97 4.77 16.09
CA VAL A 109 -4.24 4.08 16.41
C VAL A 109 -4.07 3.17 17.63
N CYS A 110 -3.00 2.37 17.64
CA CYS A 110 -2.69 1.48 18.77
C CYS A 110 -2.56 2.24 20.09
N GLU A 111 -1.86 3.37 20.08
CA GLU A 111 -1.66 4.22 21.27
C GLU A 111 -2.97 4.79 21.82
N GLN A 112 -3.88 5.25 20.96
CA GLN A 112 -5.17 5.78 21.42
C GLN A 112 -6.07 4.66 21.97
N LEU A 113 -6.09 3.49 21.34
CA LEU A 113 -6.80 2.32 21.88
C LEU A 113 -6.24 1.88 23.24
N GLN A 114 -4.93 1.89 23.44
CA GLN A 114 -4.32 1.57 24.72
C GLN A 114 -4.65 2.59 25.83
N LYS A 115 -4.87 3.85 25.46
CA LYS A 115 -5.37 4.90 26.37
C LYS A 115 -6.88 4.83 26.60
N GLN A 116 -7.60 3.89 25.97
CA GLN A 116 -9.05 3.77 26.01
C GLN A 116 -9.77 5.02 25.46
N ASP A 117 -9.11 5.79 24.59
CA ASP A 117 -9.68 6.96 23.91
C ASP A 117 -10.20 6.55 22.54
N LEU A 118 -11.43 5.98 22.53
CA LEU A 118 -12.07 5.53 21.29
C LEU A 118 -12.32 6.66 20.28
N PRO A 119 -12.77 7.88 20.66
CA PRO A 119 -12.91 8.99 19.74
C PRO A 119 -11.59 9.36 19.04
N ALA A 120 -10.48 9.46 19.78
CA ALA A 120 -9.15 9.73 19.20
C ALA A 120 -8.65 8.56 18.33
N ALA A 121 -8.93 7.31 18.71
CA ALA A 121 -8.60 6.14 17.92
C ALA A 121 -9.37 6.10 16.58
N ARG A 122 -10.67 6.43 16.58
CA ARG A 122 -11.47 6.58 15.35
C ARG A 122 -10.92 7.67 14.44
N LYS A 123 -10.52 8.81 15.00
CA LYS A 123 -9.89 9.89 14.24
C LYS A 123 -8.53 9.45 13.67
N ALA A 124 -7.72 8.74 14.43
CA ALA A 124 -6.43 8.24 13.94
C ALA A 124 -6.61 7.23 12.81
N VAL A 125 -7.53 6.27 12.95
CA VAL A 125 -7.76 5.26 11.91
C VAL A 125 -8.39 5.85 10.65
N SER A 126 -9.25 6.90 10.76
CA SER A 126 -9.83 7.57 9.59
C SER A 126 -8.80 8.23 8.68
N MET A 127 -7.59 8.49 9.18
CA MET A 127 -6.49 9.04 8.37
C MET A 127 -5.81 8.01 7.48
N ILE A 128 -6.05 6.72 7.72
CA ILE A 128 -5.36 5.62 7.02
C ILE A 128 -6.30 4.62 6.35
N VAL A 129 -7.63 4.78 6.49
CA VAL A 129 -8.64 3.92 5.86
C VAL A 129 -9.60 4.71 4.99
N GLY A 130 -10.16 4.06 3.95
CA GLY A 130 -11.15 4.66 3.06
C GLY A 130 -12.61 4.39 3.45
N ARG A 131 -12.86 3.78 4.64
CA ARG A 131 -14.21 3.45 5.14
C ARG A 131 -14.66 4.44 6.21
N ASP A 132 -15.98 4.46 6.49
CA ASP A 132 -16.53 5.23 7.60
C ASP A 132 -16.05 4.65 8.94
N THR A 133 -15.58 5.50 9.85
CA THR A 133 -14.96 5.07 11.12
C THR A 133 -15.76 5.48 12.37
N GLU A 134 -16.74 6.37 12.21
CA GLU A 134 -17.47 7.00 13.33
C GLU A 134 -18.23 6.00 14.21
N GLN A 135 -18.67 4.88 13.63
CA GLN A 135 -19.47 3.87 14.33
C GLN A 135 -18.65 2.64 14.77
N LEU A 136 -17.33 2.59 14.48
CA LEU A 136 -16.50 1.45 14.85
C LEU A 136 -16.33 1.38 16.38
N ASP A 137 -16.47 0.20 16.96
CA ASP A 137 -16.01 -0.10 18.30
C ASP A 137 -14.48 -0.28 18.37
N GLU A 138 -13.92 -0.48 19.53
CA GLU A 138 -12.48 -0.68 19.72
C GLU A 138 -11.94 -1.82 18.86
N THR A 139 -12.67 -2.93 18.78
CA THR A 139 -12.33 -4.09 17.95
C THR A 139 -12.35 -3.75 16.47
N GLY A 140 -13.37 -3.02 16.02
CA GLY A 140 -13.51 -2.55 14.64
C GLY A 140 -12.39 -1.61 14.23
N VAL A 141 -12.01 -0.68 15.12
CA VAL A 141 -10.86 0.23 14.89
C VAL A 141 -9.55 -0.55 14.80
N ALA A 142 -9.31 -1.51 15.71
CA ALA A 142 -8.10 -2.34 15.69
C ALA A 142 -8.05 -3.20 14.41
N LYS A 143 -9.15 -3.85 14.02
CA LYS A 143 -9.24 -4.61 12.75
C LYS A 143 -8.91 -3.72 11.54
N ALA A 144 -9.54 -2.55 11.44
CA ALA A 144 -9.32 -1.62 10.34
C ALA A 144 -7.84 -1.21 10.21
N ALA A 145 -7.17 -0.94 11.33
CA ALA A 145 -5.74 -0.62 11.33
C ALA A 145 -4.87 -1.82 10.90
N ILE A 146 -5.18 -3.04 11.38
CA ILE A 146 -4.44 -4.27 11.01
C ILE A 146 -4.62 -4.58 9.52
N GLU A 147 -5.85 -4.48 8.99
CA GLU A 147 -6.17 -4.67 7.57
C GLU A 147 -5.36 -3.69 6.71
N THR A 148 -5.35 -2.41 7.08
CA THR A 148 -4.57 -1.38 6.37
C THR A 148 -3.07 -1.68 6.37
N VAL A 149 -2.50 -2.12 7.51
CA VAL A 149 -1.09 -2.51 7.57
C VAL A 149 -0.84 -3.73 6.68
N ALA A 150 -1.71 -4.73 6.70
CA ALA A 150 -1.56 -5.94 5.90
C ALA A 150 -1.67 -5.67 4.40
N GLU A 151 -2.66 -4.90 3.95
CA GLU A 151 -2.86 -4.52 2.55
C GLU A 151 -1.71 -3.65 2.04
N ASN A 152 -1.36 -2.59 2.77
CA ASN A 152 -0.29 -1.67 2.38
C ASN A 152 1.12 -2.26 2.55
N ALA A 153 1.29 -3.37 3.29
CA ALA A 153 2.53 -4.14 3.23
C ALA A 153 2.81 -4.66 1.81
N SER A 154 1.76 -4.98 1.03
CA SER A 154 1.88 -5.21 -0.42
C SER A 154 2.05 -3.89 -1.17
N ASP A 155 1.07 -3.00 -1.11
CA ASP A 155 0.90 -1.89 -2.05
C ASP A 155 1.82 -0.69 -1.74
N GLY A 156 2.22 -0.55 -0.49
CA GLY A 156 3.13 0.52 -0.02
C GLY A 156 4.59 0.09 0.09
N VAL A 157 4.89 -1.22 0.08
CA VAL A 157 6.25 -1.71 0.34
C VAL A 157 6.72 -2.72 -0.70
N ILE A 158 6.12 -3.90 -0.79
CA ILE A 158 6.66 -4.98 -1.66
C ILE A 158 6.43 -4.70 -3.13
N ALA A 159 5.25 -4.24 -3.52
CA ALA A 159 4.99 -3.90 -4.92
C ALA A 159 5.91 -2.76 -5.41
N PRO A 160 6.03 -1.63 -4.69
CA PRO A 160 7.03 -0.61 -5.02
C PRO A 160 8.46 -1.16 -5.11
N MET A 161 8.90 -2.03 -4.18
CA MET A 161 10.23 -2.64 -4.22
C MET A 161 10.46 -3.44 -5.50
N ILE A 162 9.47 -4.23 -5.94
CA ILE A 162 9.57 -5.01 -7.17
C ILE A 162 9.73 -4.09 -8.38
N TYR A 163 8.88 -3.06 -8.49
CA TYR A 163 8.94 -2.10 -9.59
C TYR A 163 10.24 -1.28 -9.60
N LEU A 164 10.73 -0.90 -8.41
CA LEU A 164 12.03 -0.26 -8.24
C LEU A 164 13.17 -1.18 -8.72
N ALA A 165 13.16 -2.44 -8.33
CA ALA A 165 14.20 -3.39 -8.74
C ALA A 165 14.22 -3.64 -10.25
N VAL A 166 13.05 -3.64 -10.93
CA VAL A 166 12.94 -3.91 -12.37
C VAL A 166 13.28 -2.69 -13.23
N GLY A 167 12.89 -1.49 -12.84
CA GLY A 167 13.02 -0.29 -13.69
C GLY A 167 13.26 1.00 -12.91
N GLY A 168 13.85 0.89 -11.74
CA GLY A 168 14.24 2.03 -10.92
C GLY A 168 13.06 2.93 -10.55
N PRO A 169 13.35 4.18 -10.18
CA PRO A 169 12.32 5.15 -9.79
C PRO A 169 11.27 5.43 -10.86
N VAL A 170 11.60 5.27 -12.15
CA VAL A 170 10.64 5.49 -13.24
C VAL A 170 9.46 4.53 -13.14
N LEU A 171 9.73 3.23 -13.04
CA LEU A 171 8.66 2.24 -12.83
C LEU A 171 8.08 2.30 -11.41
N GLY A 172 8.88 2.62 -10.41
CA GLY A 172 8.40 2.82 -9.04
C GLY A 172 7.36 3.93 -8.94
N PHE A 173 7.60 5.10 -9.52
CA PHE A 173 6.61 6.20 -9.55
C PHE A 173 5.45 5.93 -10.51
N ALA A 174 5.65 5.21 -11.63
CA ALA A 174 4.56 4.76 -12.47
C ALA A 174 3.57 3.89 -11.67
N TYR A 175 4.08 2.92 -10.92
CA TYR A 175 3.27 2.11 -10.02
C TYR A 175 2.56 2.96 -8.96
N LYS A 176 3.28 3.87 -8.29
CA LYS A 176 2.68 4.77 -7.28
C LYS A 176 1.60 5.66 -7.87
N ALA A 177 1.76 6.11 -9.12
CA ALA A 177 0.73 6.88 -9.82
C ALA A 177 -0.54 6.05 -10.04
N VAL A 178 -0.42 4.78 -10.46
CA VAL A 178 -1.56 3.87 -10.63
C VAL A 178 -2.25 3.64 -9.30
N ASN A 179 -1.50 3.28 -8.25
CA ASN A 179 -2.04 3.03 -6.92
C ASN A 179 -2.71 4.27 -6.31
N THR A 180 -2.14 5.48 -6.52
CA THR A 180 -2.74 6.74 -6.06
C THR A 180 -4.03 7.05 -6.83
N MET A 181 -4.10 6.79 -8.13
CA MET A 181 -5.34 6.96 -8.90
C MET A 181 -6.44 6.02 -8.39
N ASP A 182 -6.15 4.74 -8.14
CA ASP A 182 -7.14 3.83 -7.56
C ASP A 182 -7.63 4.33 -6.20
N SER A 183 -6.70 4.69 -5.31
CA SER A 183 -7.04 5.22 -3.97
C SER A 183 -7.88 6.49 -3.99
N MET A 184 -7.75 7.34 -5.03
CA MET A 184 -8.50 8.59 -5.13
C MET A 184 -9.83 8.46 -5.89
N VAL A 185 -9.85 7.69 -6.97
CA VAL A 185 -11.00 7.64 -7.89
C VAL A 185 -11.53 6.23 -8.16
N GLY A 186 -10.90 5.16 -7.64
CA GLY A 186 -11.30 3.77 -7.85
C GLY A 186 -12.58 3.34 -7.12
N TYR A 187 -13.14 4.19 -6.27
CA TYR A 187 -14.35 3.88 -5.51
C TYR A 187 -15.58 3.72 -6.41
N LYS A 188 -16.39 2.68 -6.15
CA LYS A 188 -17.65 2.41 -6.85
C LYS A 188 -18.80 3.29 -6.33
N ASN A 189 -18.58 4.60 -6.25
CA ASN A 189 -19.61 5.58 -5.95
C ASN A 189 -20.20 6.15 -7.24
N GLU A 190 -21.32 6.88 -7.15
CA GLU A 190 -22.03 7.46 -8.29
C GLU A 190 -21.12 8.34 -9.18
N LYS A 191 -20.17 9.06 -8.56
CA LYS A 191 -19.24 9.95 -9.26
C LYS A 191 -18.20 9.18 -10.09
N ASN A 192 -17.62 8.11 -9.50
CA ASN A 192 -16.40 7.48 -10.02
C ASN A 192 -16.61 6.10 -10.66
N LEU A 193 -17.86 5.55 -10.61
CA LEU A 193 -18.16 4.21 -11.10
C LEU A 193 -17.63 3.94 -12.54
N TYR A 194 -17.74 4.90 -13.41
CA TYR A 194 -17.23 4.82 -14.79
C TYR A 194 -15.90 5.52 -14.96
N PHE A 195 -15.70 6.68 -14.34
CA PHE A 195 -14.48 7.46 -14.46
C PHE A 195 -13.27 6.76 -13.85
N GLY A 196 -13.38 6.23 -12.64
CA GLY A 196 -12.28 5.53 -11.94
C GLY A 196 -12.10 4.08 -12.37
N ARG A 197 -13.02 3.53 -13.19
CA ARG A 197 -13.04 2.10 -13.53
C ARG A 197 -11.73 1.59 -14.15
N PHE A 198 -11.11 2.39 -15.03
CA PHE A 198 -9.87 1.99 -15.69
C PHE A 198 -8.71 2.02 -14.72
N ALA A 199 -8.60 3.05 -13.85
CA ALA A 199 -7.60 3.14 -12.80
C ALA A 199 -7.66 1.94 -11.86
N ALA A 200 -8.85 1.60 -11.34
CA ALA A 200 -9.05 0.45 -10.46
C ALA A 200 -8.68 -0.88 -11.14
N LYS A 201 -9.05 -1.06 -12.41
CA LYS A 201 -8.68 -2.26 -13.16
C LYS A 201 -7.19 -2.36 -13.44
N LEU A 202 -6.54 -1.25 -13.72
CA LEU A 202 -5.09 -1.21 -13.93
C LEU A 202 -4.34 -1.52 -12.62
N ASP A 203 -4.81 -0.97 -11.48
CA ASP A 203 -4.26 -1.29 -10.17
C ASP A 203 -4.41 -2.79 -9.84
N ASP A 204 -5.57 -3.39 -10.11
CA ASP A 204 -5.78 -4.83 -9.97
C ASP A 204 -4.73 -5.65 -10.77
N VAL A 205 -4.38 -5.21 -11.98
CA VAL A 205 -3.40 -5.90 -12.85
C VAL A 205 -1.97 -5.71 -12.35
N VAL A 206 -1.55 -4.48 -12.04
CA VAL A 206 -0.17 -4.22 -11.62
C VAL A 206 0.13 -4.80 -10.23
N ASN A 207 -0.86 -4.96 -9.38
CA ASN A 207 -0.73 -5.60 -8.07
C ASN A 207 -0.90 -7.13 -8.12
N PHE A 208 -1.28 -7.72 -9.26
CA PHE A 208 -1.59 -9.16 -9.31
C PHE A 208 -0.42 -10.05 -8.88
N ILE A 209 0.76 -9.86 -9.42
CA ILE A 209 1.97 -10.61 -9.04
C ILE A 209 2.52 -10.11 -7.71
N PRO A 210 2.73 -8.79 -7.50
CA PRO A 210 3.29 -8.28 -6.25
C PRO A 210 2.54 -8.71 -4.99
N SER A 211 1.20 -8.71 -4.99
CA SER A 211 0.42 -9.09 -3.82
C SER A 211 0.61 -10.56 -3.41
N ARG A 212 0.84 -11.45 -4.37
CA ARG A 212 1.13 -12.87 -4.10
C ARG A 212 2.54 -13.06 -3.58
N VAL A 213 3.51 -12.35 -4.14
CA VAL A 213 4.88 -12.31 -3.60
C VAL A 213 4.87 -11.76 -2.17
N ALA A 214 4.14 -10.67 -1.93
CA ALA A 214 3.98 -10.08 -0.60
C ALA A 214 3.36 -11.07 0.40
N ALA A 215 2.30 -11.80 0.01
CA ALA A 215 1.69 -12.82 0.85
C ALA A 215 2.66 -13.96 1.18
N LEU A 216 3.44 -14.45 0.21
CA LEU A 216 4.44 -15.48 0.45
C LEU A 216 5.56 -14.98 1.38
N LEU A 217 6.04 -13.74 1.20
CA LEU A 217 7.01 -13.13 2.11
C LEU A 217 6.45 -12.97 3.53
N MET A 218 5.16 -12.60 3.67
CA MET A 218 4.49 -12.51 4.98
C MET A 218 4.37 -13.88 5.64
N ILE A 219 4.06 -14.93 4.88
CA ILE A 219 4.02 -16.32 5.37
C ILE A 219 5.40 -16.74 5.85
N VAL A 220 6.47 -16.51 5.07
CA VAL A 220 7.85 -16.79 5.48
C VAL A 220 8.22 -16.00 6.75
N ALA A 221 7.88 -14.70 6.79
CA ALA A 221 8.08 -13.85 7.95
C ALA A 221 7.38 -14.37 9.22
N SER A 222 6.25 -15.09 9.05
CA SER A 222 5.49 -15.69 10.15
C SER A 222 6.11 -16.95 10.71
N PHE A 223 7.05 -17.59 10.00
CA PHE A 223 7.86 -18.71 10.52
C PHE A 223 9.08 -18.23 11.35
N LEU A 224 9.45 -16.95 11.24
CA LEU A 224 10.53 -16.41 12.04
C LEU A 224 10.15 -16.42 13.54
N PRO A 225 11.13 -16.65 14.46
CA PRO A 225 10.85 -16.79 15.89
C PRO A 225 10.00 -15.67 16.48
N GLY A 226 8.96 -16.04 17.24
CA GLY A 226 8.07 -15.11 17.92
C GLY A 226 6.79 -15.81 18.41
N LYS A 227 6.48 -15.72 19.70
CA LYS A 227 5.36 -16.45 20.34
C LYS A 227 3.96 -16.10 19.81
N ARG A 228 3.82 -15.03 19.01
CA ARG A 228 2.53 -14.53 18.52
C ARG A 228 2.28 -14.82 17.04
N PHE A 229 3.19 -15.50 16.35
CA PHE A 229 3.12 -15.75 14.92
C PHE A 229 3.04 -17.23 14.61
N SER A 230 2.19 -17.58 13.65
CA SER A 230 2.03 -18.94 13.14
C SER A 230 2.22 -18.97 11.64
N GLY A 231 3.36 -19.47 11.17
CA GLY A 231 3.60 -19.65 9.73
C GLY A 231 2.66 -20.68 9.09
N THR A 232 2.35 -21.76 9.82
CA THR A 232 1.38 -22.76 9.36
C THR A 232 -0.04 -22.21 9.30
N GLY A 233 -0.42 -21.38 10.30
CA GLY A 233 -1.69 -20.63 10.30
C GLY A 233 -1.78 -19.67 9.13
N ALA A 234 -0.73 -18.87 8.90
CA ALA A 234 -0.65 -17.95 7.76
C ALA A 234 -0.84 -18.67 6.42
N TRP A 235 -0.13 -19.77 6.20
CA TRP A 235 -0.25 -20.59 4.98
C TRP A 235 -1.65 -21.18 4.82
N LYS A 236 -2.22 -21.77 5.89
CA LYS A 236 -3.56 -22.40 5.86
C LYS A 236 -4.64 -21.39 5.50
N ILE A 237 -4.64 -20.23 6.18
CA ILE A 237 -5.65 -19.19 5.95
C ILE A 237 -5.47 -18.53 4.58
N TRP A 238 -4.24 -18.23 4.17
CA TRP A 238 -3.98 -17.71 2.83
C TRP A 238 -4.54 -18.62 1.73
N ARG A 239 -4.27 -19.92 1.78
CA ARG A 239 -4.81 -20.87 0.79
C ARG A 239 -6.33 -20.92 0.75
N ARG A 240 -6.99 -20.73 1.90
CA ARG A 240 -8.46 -20.78 2.01
C ARG A 240 -9.13 -19.47 1.64
N ASP A 241 -8.56 -18.32 2.09
CA ASP A 241 -9.27 -17.05 2.16
C ASP A 241 -8.70 -15.96 1.23
N SER A 242 -7.57 -16.17 0.57
CA SER A 242 -6.91 -15.16 -0.28
C SER A 242 -7.74 -14.64 -1.46
N ARG A 243 -8.90 -15.22 -1.72
CA ARG A 243 -9.85 -14.81 -2.77
C ARG A 243 -11.15 -14.24 -2.21
N LYS A 244 -11.24 -14.03 -0.90
CA LYS A 244 -12.45 -13.55 -0.22
C LYS A 244 -12.53 -12.02 -0.18
N HIS A 245 -12.09 -11.32 -1.19
CA HIS A 245 -12.19 -9.86 -1.28
C HIS A 245 -12.65 -9.45 -2.69
N ALA A 246 -13.24 -8.25 -2.79
CA ALA A 246 -13.69 -7.70 -4.08
C ALA A 246 -12.52 -7.37 -5.03
N SER A 247 -11.39 -6.90 -4.48
CA SER A 247 -10.10 -6.85 -5.19
C SER A 247 -9.44 -8.23 -5.15
N PRO A 248 -8.82 -8.68 -6.25
CA PRO A 248 -8.10 -9.95 -6.30
C PRO A 248 -6.79 -9.92 -5.49
N ASN A 249 -6.40 -8.78 -4.94
CA ASN A 249 -5.10 -8.49 -4.35
C ASN A 249 -5.15 -8.31 -2.83
N SER A 250 -6.10 -7.55 -2.29
CA SER A 250 -6.16 -7.16 -0.87
C SER A 250 -6.17 -8.35 0.08
N ALA A 251 -7.00 -9.38 -0.20
CA ALA A 251 -7.06 -10.56 0.65
C ALA A 251 -5.79 -11.42 0.65
N GLN A 252 -4.82 -11.18 -0.23
CA GLN A 252 -3.58 -11.96 -0.26
C GLN A 252 -2.80 -11.79 1.05
N THR A 253 -2.45 -10.58 1.39
CA THR A 253 -1.69 -10.24 2.60
C THR A 253 -2.58 -10.22 3.85
N GLU A 254 -3.84 -9.77 3.74
CA GLU A 254 -4.78 -9.80 4.85
C GLU A 254 -5.01 -11.22 5.39
N SER A 255 -5.19 -12.21 4.50
CA SER A 255 -5.40 -13.61 4.91
C SER A 255 -4.15 -14.21 5.54
N ALA A 256 -2.95 -13.91 5.00
CA ALA A 256 -1.71 -14.34 5.60
C ALA A 256 -1.51 -13.72 7.00
N CYS A 257 -1.82 -12.43 7.17
CA CYS A 257 -1.77 -11.73 8.45
C CYS A 257 -2.77 -12.32 9.46
N ALA A 258 -4.03 -12.47 9.06
CA ALA A 258 -5.08 -13.06 9.90
C ALA A 258 -4.70 -14.45 10.41
N GLY A 259 -4.21 -15.31 9.50
CA GLY A 259 -3.76 -16.65 9.84
C GLY A 259 -2.53 -16.68 10.72
N SER A 260 -1.57 -15.77 10.49
CA SER A 260 -0.38 -15.64 11.32
C SER A 260 -0.72 -15.27 12.76
N LEU A 261 -1.67 -14.35 12.94
CA LEU A 261 -2.06 -13.84 14.25
C LEU A 261 -3.17 -14.66 14.94
N GLY A 262 -3.82 -15.59 14.23
CA GLY A 262 -4.96 -16.37 14.73
C GLY A 262 -6.17 -15.50 15.05
N ILE A 263 -6.45 -14.50 14.22
CA ILE A 263 -7.56 -13.54 14.37
C ILE A 263 -8.44 -13.52 13.12
N GLN A 264 -9.65 -13.00 13.29
CA GLN A 264 -10.57 -12.77 12.17
C GLN A 264 -10.60 -11.30 11.79
N LEU A 265 -10.36 -11.01 10.52
CA LEU A 265 -10.40 -9.71 9.88
C LEU A 265 -11.57 -9.60 8.90
N ALA A 266 -11.71 -8.45 8.26
CA ALA A 266 -12.77 -8.12 7.31
C ALA A 266 -14.18 -8.24 7.93
N GLY A 267 -15.19 -8.59 7.14
CA GLY A 267 -16.59 -8.51 7.50
C GLY A 267 -17.22 -7.21 6.99
N ASP A 268 -18.47 -6.97 7.39
CA ASP A 268 -19.27 -5.84 6.93
C ASP A 268 -18.57 -4.50 7.25
N ALA A 269 -18.59 -3.56 6.31
CA ALA A 269 -18.00 -2.24 6.47
C ALA A 269 -18.91 -1.16 5.90
N SER A 270 -18.89 0.04 6.49
CA SER A 270 -19.64 1.20 5.99
C SER A 270 -18.77 2.06 5.06
N TYR A 271 -19.35 2.47 3.95
CA TYR A 271 -18.75 3.40 2.99
C TYR A 271 -19.81 4.43 2.59
N PHE A 272 -19.51 5.70 2.82
CA PHE A 272 -20.43 6.81 2.48
C PHE A 272 -21.84 6.61 3.08
N GLY A 273 -21.92 6.13 4.33
CA GLY A 273 -23.16 5.86 5.06
C GLY A 273 -23.91 4.60 4.61
N LYS A 274 -23.32 3.77 3.73
CA LYS A 274 -23.93 2.50 3.24
C LYS A 274 -23.12 1.30 3.72
N THR A 275 -23.77 0.35 4.37
CA THR A 275 -23.16 -0.92 4.76
C THR A 275 -22.96 -1.82 3.54
N VAL A 276 -21.73 -2.23 3.32
CA VAL A 276 -21.32 -3.19 2.29
C VAL A 276 -21.02 -4.52 2.98
N LYS A 277 -21.75 -5.56 2.62
CA LYS A 277 -21.50 -6.91 3.12
C LYS A 277 -20.22 -7.47 2.51
N LYS A 278 -19.32 -7.95 3.36
CA LYS A 278 -18.05 -8.57 2.96
C LYS A 278 -17.85 -9.88 3.73
N PRO A 279 -17.27 -10.90 3.10
CA PRO A 279 -16.90 -12.12 3.82
C PRO A 279 -15.81 -11.82 4.84
N THR A 280 -15.80 -12.60 5.92
CA THR A 280 -14.71 -12.57 6.90
C THR A 280 -13.48 -13.33 6.41
N ILE A 281 -12.31 -12.92 6.84
CA ILE A 281 -11.00 -13.49 6.52
C ILE A 281 -10.35 -13.98 7.81
N GLY A 282 -9.86 -15.23 7.82
CA GLY A 282 -9.26 -15.85 9.01
C GLY A 282 -10.29 -16.48 9.95
N ASP A 283 -9.77 -17.07 11.01
CA ASP A 283 -10.54 -17.74 12.07
C ASP A 283 -10.41 -16.92 13.37
N ALA A 284 -11.52 -16.76 14.09
CA ALA A 284 -11.54 -16.08 15.39
C ALA A 284 -11.03 -17.02 16.51
N LEU A 285 -9.76 -17.45 16.43
CA LEU A 285 -9.17 -18.32 17.46
C LEU A 285 -8.98 -17.57 18.79
N ARG A 286 -8.93 -16.26 18.74
CA ARG A 286 -8.88 -15.35 19.88
C ARG A 286 -9.46 -13.98 19.50
N PRO A 287 -9.84 -13.15 20.47
CA PRO A 287 -10.26 -11.78 20.20
C PRO A 287 -9.09 -10.94 19.66
N VAL A 288 -9.42 -9.97 18.79
CA VAL A 288 -8.49 -8.94 18.33
C VAL A 288 -8.20 -7.96 19.47
N LYS A 289 -6.94 -7.57 19.61
CA LYS A 289 -6.47 -6.64 20.64
C LYS A 289 -5.67 -5.49 20.00
N PRO A 290 -5.55 -4.32 20.66
CA PRO A 290 -4.73 -3.21 20.17
C PRO A 290 -3.28 -3.60 19.87
N GLU A 291 -2.70 -4.54 20.62
CA GLU A 291 -1.33 -5.03 20.42
C GLU A 291 -1.13 -5.79 19.11
N ASP A 292 -2.21 -6.25 18.48
CA ASP A 292 -2.14 -6.93 17.19
C ASP A 292 -1.76 -5.98 16.05
N ILE A 293 -2.03 -4.68 16.20
CA ILE A 293 -1.50 -3.64 15.30
C ILE A 293 0.03 -3.63 15.34
N ARG A 294 0.62 -3.75 16.54
CA ARG A 294 2.08 -3.87 16.69
C ARG A 294 2.61 -5.17 16.06
N CYS A 295 1.90 -6.27 16.23
CA CYS A 295 2.27 -7.55 15.62
C CYS A 295 2.21 -7.49 14.09
N ALA A 296 1.18 -6.85 13.50
CA ALA A 296 1.09 -6.63 12.06
C ALA A 296 2.28 -5.79 11.54
N ASN A 297 2.71 -4.77 12.30
CA ASN A 297 3.91 -3.99 11.96
C ASN A 297 5.22 -4.79 12.06
N VAL A 298 5.31 -5.76 12.99
CA VAL A 298 6.46 -6.68 13.03
C VAL A 298 6.50 -7.53 11.77
N LEU A 299 5.36 -8.05 11.30
CA LEU A 299 5.28 -8.79 10.03
C LEU A 299 5.64 -7.90 8.84
N LEU A 300 5.13 -6.67 8.80
CA LEU A 300 5.49 -5.66 7.79
C LEU A 300 7.01 -5.48 7.67
N TYR A 301 7.70 -5.26 8.80
CA TYR A 301 9.14 -5.04 8.77
C TYR A 301 9.90 -6.31 8.36
N ARG A 302 9.52 -7.47 8.89
CA ARG A 302 10.14 -8.75 8.52
C ARG A 302 10.04 -9.00 7.01
N MET A 303 8.85 -8.80 6.42
CA MET A 303 8.66 -8.99 4.98
C MET A 303 9.36 -7.90 4.17
N ALA A 304 9.47 -6.66 4.67
CA ALA A 304 10.22 -5.59 4.02
C ALA A 304 11.72 -5.93 3.92
N PHE A 305 12.32 -6.42 5.00
CA PHE A 305 13.72 -6.89 4.99
C PHE A 305 13.92 -8.09 4.07
N LEU A 306 13.02 -9.08 4.10
CA LEU A 306 13.07 -10.24 3.20
C LEU A 306 12.92 -9.81 1.73
N GLY A 307 11.97 -8.94 1.44
CA GLY A 307 11.74 -8.40 0.09
C GLY A 307 12.94 -7.62 -0.42
N MET A 308 13.52 -6.75 0.41
CA MET A 308 14.74 -6.02 0.05
C MET A 308 15.92 -6.97 -0.21
N ALA A 309 16.12 -7.98 0.65
CA ALA A 309 17.17 -8.97 0.45
C ALA A 309 17.00 -9.73 -0.88
N VAL A 310 15.78 -10.10 -1.25
CA VAL A 310 15.48 -10.74 -2.55
C VAL A 310 15.78 -9.79 -3.70
N CYS A 311 15.30 -8.55 -3.66
CA CYS A 311 15.53 -7.55 -4.70
C CYS A 311 17.04 -7.26 -4.88
N LEU A 312 17.78 -7.05 -3.80
CA LEU A 312 19.22 -6.81 -3.87
C LEU A 312 19.98 -8.02 -4.37
N SER A 313 19.56 -9.24 -3.99
CA SER A 313 20.17 -10.46 -4.52
C SER A 313 19.97 -10.57 -6.04
N LEU A 314 18.76 -10.29 -6.53
CA LEU A 314 18.49 -10.27 -7.97
C LEU A 314 19.36 -9.23 -8.70
N LEU A 315 19.44 -8.00 -8.15
CA LEU A 315 20.28 -6.93 -8.74
C LEU A 315 21.78 -7.21 -8.67
N TYR A 316 22.22 -8.06 -7.76
CA TYR A 316 23.62 -8.46 -7.67
C TYR A 316 24.02 -9.49 -8.75
N PHE A 317 23.10 -10.39 -9.11
CA PHE A 317 23.37 -11.46 -10.09
C PHE A 317 22.97 -11.10 -11.53
N LEU A 318 22.23 -10.00 -11.73
CA LEU A 318 21.92 -9.42 -13.05
C LEU A 318 22.94 -8.35 -13.44
#